data_08155f7c2d003a69f7859aec7e82935e
#
_entry.id   08155f7c2d003a69f7859aec7e82935e
#
_cell.length_a   1.000
_cell.length_b   1.000
_cell.length_c   1.000
_cell.angle_alpha   90.00
_cell.angle_beta   90.00
_cell.angle_gamma   90.00
#
_symmetry.space_group_name_H-M   'P 1'
#
loop_
_entity.id
_entity.type
_entity.pdbx_description
1 polymer ?
#
loop_
_entity_poly.entity_id
_entity_poly.type
_entity_poly.pdbx_seq_one_letter_code
_entity_poly.pdbx_strand_id
1 'polypeptide(L)'
;METEEAEDSEDEDEYSDDDDMSWKVRRAAAKCLQAVITTRHEMLADFYRIASPILIARFKEREENVKSDIFHCYVALLRQTKPTVALGADAIEEEGTPIKLLQSQVPLIVKAVHRQMKEKSTKTRQDCFALLKELVLVLPGALTNHIPALIPGIQFSLGYVLFSKMIF
;
A
#
# COMPACT_ATOMS: atom_id res chain seq x y z
N MET A 1 1.81 13.41 -62.78
CA MET A 1 1.88 13.98 -61.42
C MET A 1 1.22 12.95 -60.53
N GLU A 2 2.06 11.97 -60.10
CA GLU A 2 1.65 10.82 -59.31
C GLU A 2 1.83 11.19 -57.85
N THR A 3 0.75 11.15 -57.11
CA THR A 3 0.76 11.30 -55.65
C THR A 3 0.87 9.91 -55.03
N GLU A 4 2.06 9.63 -54.46
CA GLU A 4 2.28 8.45 -53.63
C GLU A 4 1.52 8.61 -52.30
N GLU A 5 0.51 7.79 -52.12
CA GLU A 5 -0.15 7.60 -50.82
C GLU A 5 0.78 6.72 -49.95
N ALA A 6 1.30 7.31 -48.88
CA ALA A 6 2.01 6.59 -47.85
C ALA A 6 1.00 5.80 -47.00
N GLU A 7 0.98 4.49 -47.15
CA GLU A 7 0.28 3.59 -46.24
C GLU A 7 1.00 3.64 -44.86
N ASP A 8 0.31 4.29 -43.92
CA ASP A 8 0.63 4.26 -42.49
C ASP A 8 0.28 2.87 -41.94
N SER A 9 1.25 1.99 -41.88
CA SER A 9 1.09 0.70 -41.24
C SER A 9 1.09 0.93 -39.72
N GLU A 10 -0.09 1.00 -39.13
CA GLU A 10 -0.26 0.85 -37.70
C GLU A 10 0.24 -0.54 -37.29
N ASP A 11 1.46 -0.60 -36.73
CA ASP A 11 1.93 -1.76 -36.01
C ASP A 11 1.02 -1.93 -34.77
N GLU A 12 -0.04 -2.69 -34.93
CA GLU A 12 -0.76 -3.27 -33.80
C GLU A 12 0.22 -4.21 -33.10
N ASP A 13 0.88 -3.69 -32.06
CA ASP A 13 1.59 -4.49 -31.08
C ASP A 13 0.61 -5.51 -30.49
N GLU A 14 0.60 -6.68 -31.08
CA GLU A 14 -0.06 -7.88 -30.60
C GLU A 14 0.58 -8.26 -29.27
N TYR A 15 0.11 -7.61 -28.18
CA TYR A 15 0.45 -7.96 -26.82
C TYR A 15 -0.02 -9.39 -26.57
N SER A 16 0.89 -10.34 -26.77
CA SER A 16 0.63 -11.75 -26.52
C SER A 16 0.33 -11.96 -25.04
N ASP A 17 -0.72 -12.72 -24.78
CA ASP A 17 -1.21 -13.16 -23.45
C ASP A 17 -0.12 -13.89 -22.63
N ASP A 18 1.02 -14.21 -23.22
CA ASP A 18 2.18 -14.85 -22.62
C ASP A 18 3.05 -13.91 -21.75
N ASP A 19 2.87 -12.60 -21.82
CA ASP A 19 3.69 -11.61 -21.12
C ASP A 19 3.25 -11.31 -19.68
N ASP A 20 2.11 -11.84 -19.21
CA ASP A 20 1.58 -11.49 -17.89
C ASP A 20 2.00 -12.43 -16.74
N MET A 21 3.06 -13.21 -16.91
CA MET A 21 3.64 -13.98 -15.80
C MET A 21 4.47 -13.12 -14.84
N SER A 22 4.71 -11.86 -15.17
CA SER A 22 5.47 -10.91 -14.35
C SER A 22 4.84 -10.66 -12.96
N TRP A 23 3.52 -10.84 -12.82
CA TRP A 23 2.85 -10.73 -11.52
C TRP A 23 3.35 -11.78 -10.51
N LYS A 24 3.73 -12.97 -10.96
CA LYS A 24 4.30 -14.02 -10.09
C LYS A 24 5.64 -13.58 -9.51
N VAL A 25 6.47 -12.94 -10.33
CA VAL A 25 7.76 -12.38 -9.87
C VAL A 25 7.53 -11.24 -8.88
N ARG A 26 6.61 -10.31 -9.19
CA ARG A 26 6.28 -9.20 -8.28
C ARG A 26 5.74 -9.71 -6.95
N ARG A 27 4.90 -10.72 -6.98
CA ARG A 27 4.38 -11.39 -5.79
C ARG A 27 5.48 -12.03 -4.95
N ALA A 28 6.38 -12.78 -5.60
CA ALA A 28 7.53 -13.40 -4.93
C ALA A 28 8.46 -12.34 -4.32
N ALA A 29 8.71 -11.24 -5.02
CA ALA A 29 9.50 -10.13 -4.52
C ALA A 29 8.87 -9.48 -3.27
N ALA A 30 7.56 -9.23 -3.27
CA ALA A 30 6.86 -8.68 -2.10
C ALA A 30 6.96 -9.61 -0.89
N LYS A 31 6.79 -10.91 -1.07
CA LYS A 31 6.95 -11.91 0.01
C LYS A 31 8.38 -12.03 0.50
N CYS A 32 9.36 -11.94 -0.40
CA CYS A 32 10.78 -11.92 -0.02
C CYS A 32 11.09 -10.69 0.83
N LEU A 33 10.65 -9.51 0.40
CA LEU A 33 10.83 -8.26 1.17
C LEU A 33 10.13 -8.35 2.53
N GLN A 34 8.93 -8.90 2.61
CA GLN A 34 8.23 -9.12 3.87
C GLN A 34 9.04 -10.02 4.82
N ALA A 35 9.63 -11.10 4.32
CA ALA A 35 10.49 -11.98 5.11
C ALA A 35 11.75 -11.26 5.62
N VAL A 36 12.37 -10.44 4.78
CA VAL A 36 13.52 -9.61 5.17
C VAL A 36 13.13 -8.62 6.27
N ILE A 37 12.01 -7.89 6.11
CA ILE A 37 11.50 -6.94 7.12
C ILE A 37 11.26 -7.64 8.46
N THR A 38 10.68 -8.85 8.44
CA THR A 38 10.35 -9.56 9.68
C THR A 38 11.55 -10.16 10.39
N THR A 39 12.68 -10.34 9.71
CA THR A 39 13.88 -10.98 10.26
C THR A 39 15.04 -10.02 10.54
N ARG A 40 14.99 -8.78 10.00
CA ARG A 40 16.09 -7.82 10.08
C ARG A 40 15.65 -6.53 10.79
N HIS A 41 15.39 -6.63 12.09
CA HIS A 41 14.91 -5.50 12.91
C HIS A 41 15.88 -4.32 12.95
N GLU A 42 17.17 -4.58 12.86
CA GLU A 42 18.22 -3.57 12.85
C GLU A 42 18.19 -2.65 11.63
N MET A 43 17.53 -3.09 10.54
CA MET A 43 17.40 -2.32 9.30
C MET A 43 16.10 -1.50 9.23
N LEU A 44 15.36 -1.39 10.33
CA LEU A 44 14.02 -0.79 10.30
C LEU A 44 14.00 0.65 9.77
N ALA A 45 14.98 1.48 10.13
CA ALA A 45 15.10 2.84 9.62
C ALA A 45 15.36 2.86 8.11
N ASP A 46 16.19 1.95 7.60
CA ASP A 46 16.47 1.84 6.16
C ASP A 46 15.26 1.35 5.38
N PHE A 47 14.45 0.45 5.95
CA PHE A 47 13.18 0.06 5.33
C PHE A 47 12.24 1.26 5.19
N TYR A 48 12.16 2.16 6.18
CA TYR A 48 11.37 3.38 6.05
C TYR A 48 11.93 4.36 5.03
N ARG A 49 13.25 4.49 4.90
CA ARG A 49 13.87 5.39 3.93
C ARG A 49 13.73 4.89 2.50
N ILE A 50 13.90 3.58 2.28
CA ILE A 50 14.08 3.01 0.95
C ILE A 50 12.85 2.24 0.51
N ALA A 51 12.37 1.27 1.30
CA ALA A 51 11.30 0.36 0.92
C ALA A 51 9.92 0.98 1.06
N SER A 52 9.67 1.75 2.13
CA SER A 52 8.35 2.29 2.42
C SER A 52 7.79 3.19 1.32
N PRO A 53 8.54 4.16 0.74
CA PRO A 53 8.03 4.98 -0.36
C PRO A 53 7.65 4.14 -1.60
N ILE A 54 8.42 3.09 -1.88
CA ILE A 54 8.18 2.18 -3.00
C ILE A 54 6.89 1.38 -2.74
N LEU A 55 6.72 0.83 -1.55
CA LEU A 55 5.52 0.07 -1.17
C LEU A 55 4.26 0.95 -1.25
N ILE A 56 4.31 2.18 -0.73
CA ILE A 56 3.19 3.14 -0.79
C ILE A 56 2.82 3.43 -2.24
N ALA A 57 3.79 3.65 -3.12
CA ALA A 57 3.56 3.89 -4.54
C ALA A 57 2.92 2.68 -5.24
N ARG A 58 3.16 1.47 -4.72
CA ARG A 58 2.64 0.21 -5.25
C ARG A 58 1.28 -0.21 -4.68
N PHE A 59 0.68 0.51 -3.74
CA PHE A 59 -0.69 0.24 -3.30
C PHE A 59 -1.72 0.29 -4.44
N LYS A 60 -1.39 0.95 -5.56
CA LYS A 60 -2.20 0.99 -6.79
C LYS A 60 -1.93 -0.16 -7.78
N GLU A 61 -1.23 -1.22 -7.36
CA GLU A 61 -0.98 -2.40 -8.18
C GLU A 61 -2.29 -2.92 -8.81
N ARG A 62 -2.23 -3.40 -10.04
CA ARG A 62 -3.42 -3.88 -10.77
C ARG A 62 -3.81 -5.29 -10.35
N GLU A 63 -2.82 -6.17 -10.23
CA GLU A 63 -3.04 -7.55 -9.84
C GLU A 63 -3.39 -7.64 -8.35
N GLU A 64 -4.60 -8.12 -8.04
CA GLU A 64 -5.15 -8.09 -6.68
C GLU A 64 -4.29 -8.87 -5.66
N ASN A 65 -3.76 -10.02 -6.07
CA ASN A 65 -2.93 -10.83 -5.19
C ASN A 65 -1.58 -10.18 -4.89
N VAL A 66 -0.97 -9.53 -5.90
CA VAL A 66 0.26 -8.75 -5.71
C VAL A 66 0.00 -7.56 -4.81
N LYS A 67 -1.11 -6.83 -5.06
CA LYS A 67 -1.55 -5.71 -4.22
C LYS A 67 -1.68 -6.12 -2.76
N SER A 68 -2.37 -7.23 -2.50
CA SER A 68 -2.54 -7.78 -1.15
C SER A 68 -1.19 -8.12 -0.50
N ASP A 69 -0.28 -8.77 -1.22
CA ASP A 69 1.05 -9.10 -0.69
C ASP A 69 1.86 -7.81 -0.38
N ILE A 70 1.68 -6.72 -1.15
CA ILE A 70 2.30 -5.42 -0.86
C ILE A 70 1.72 -4.79 0.41
N PHE A 71 0.40 -4.82 0.60
CA PHE A 71 -0.24 -4.36 1.84
C PHE A 71 0.24 -5.16 3.05
N HIS A 72 0.33 -6.48 2.94
CA HIS A 72 0.84 -7.36 4.00
C HIS A 72 2.31 -7.07 4.32
N CYS A 73 3.12 -6.79 3.31
CA CYS A 73 4.51 -6.37 3.50
C CYS A 73 4.59 -5.07 4.31
N TYR A 74 3.74 -4.08 4.01
CA TYR A 74 3.69 -2.83 4.76
C TYR A 74 3.17 -3.02 6.19
N VAL A 75 2.15 -3.85 6.38
CA VAL A 75 1.65 -4.24 7.71
C VAL A 75 2.74 -4.89 8.55
N ALA A 76 3.58 -5.75 7.94
CA ALA A 76 4.73 -6.34 8.62
C ALA A 76 5.73 -5.27 9.08
N LEU A 77 6.00 -4.26 8.24
CA LEU A 77 6.86 -3.13 8.60
C LEU A 77 6.30 -2.36 9.81
N LEU A 78 5.01 -2.06 9.82
CA LEU A 78 4.35 -1.41 10.96
C LEU A 78 4.45 -2.26 12.23
N ARG A 79 4.23 -3.56 12.14
CA ARG A 79 4.33 -4.47 13.29
C ARG A 79 5.72 -4.54 13.89
N GLN A 80 6.76 -4.47 13.07
CA GLN A 80 8.15 -4.40 13.53
C GLN A 80 8.46 -3.07 14.24
N THR A 81 7.71 -2.02 13.96
CA THR A 81 7.89 -0.70 14.56
C THR A 81 7.30 -0.62 15.97
N LYS A 82 6.31 -1.44 16.33
CA LYS A 82 5.66 -1.45 17.66
C LYS A 82 6.64 -1.54 18.83
N PRO A 83 7.62 -2.45 18.83
CA PRO A 83 8.57 -2.57 19.96
C PRO A 83 9.40 -1.32 20.17
N THR A 84 9.71 -0.56 19.12
CA THR A 84 10.53 0.67 19.22
C THR A 84 9.77 1.80 19.91
N VAL A 85 8.44 1.82 19.85
CA VAL A 85 7.59 2.78 20.56
C VAL A 85 7.60 2.53 22.06
N ALA A 86 7.71 1.27 22.48
CA ALA A 86 7.70 0.88 23.89
C ALA A 86 9.00 1.23 24.65
N LEU A 87 10.08 1.57 23.93
CA LEU A 87 11.40 1.84 24.51
C LEU A 87 11.58 3.25 25.09
N GLY A 88 10.56 4.11 25.02
CA GLY A 88 10.55 5.40 25.73
C GLY A 88 10.32 6.62 24.85
N ALA A 89 9.77 7.67 25.47
CA ALA A 89 9.41 8.91 24.78
C ALA A 89 10.64 9.66 24.22
N ASP A 90 11.80 9.51 24.82
CA ASP A 90 13.03 10.21 24.41
C ASP A 90 13.55 9.74 23.04
N ALA A 91 13.32 8.47 22.70
CA ALA A 91 13.68 7.92 21.38
C ALA A 91 12.75 8.40 20.24
N ILE A 92 11.61 9.01 20.59
CA ILE A 92 10.61 9.47 19.61
C ILE A 92 10.99 10.84 19.01
N GLU A 93 11.80 11.63 19.72
CA GLU A 93 12.16 13.00 19.29
C GLU A 93 13.38 13.07 18.37
N GLU A 94 14.18 12.01 18.29
CA GLU A 94 15.39 11.99 17.49
C GLU A 94 15.09 11.84 15.98
N GLU A 95 15.65 12.74 15.19
CA GLU A 95 15.55 12.72 13.73
C GLU A 95 16.12 11.42 13.15
N GLY A 96 15.42 10.83 12.20
CA GLY A 96 15.87 9.61 11.52
C GLY A 96 15.49 8.30 12.21
N THR A 97 14.82 8.36 13.36
CA THR A 97 14.26 7.15 14.00
C THR A 97 13.13 6.56 13.14
N PRO A 98 12.88 5.24 13.20
CA PRO A 98 11.79 4.60 12.47
C PRO A 98 10.43 5.28 12.69
N ILE A 99 10.16 5.72 13.92
CA ILE A 99 8.92 6.42 14.28
C ILE A 99 8.80 7.77 13.59
N LYS A 100 9.85 8.60 13.60
CA LYS A 100 9.86 9.90 12.90
C LYS A 100 9.72 9.73 11.40
N LEU A 101 10.41 8.76 10.83
CA LEU A 101 10.29 8.43 9.42
C LEU A 101 8.87 7.99 9.07
N LEU A 102 8.25 7.14 9.89
CA LEU A 102 6.85 6.76 9.71
C LEU A 102 5.91 7.97 9.82
N GLN A 103 6.07 8.82 10.86
CA GLN A 103 5.26 10.03 11.06
C GLN A 103 5.27 10.93 9.81
N SER A 104 6.44 11.15 9.22
CA SER A 104 6.59 11.97 8.01
C SER A 104 5.87 11.39 6.80
N GLN A 105 5.67 10.08 6.77
CA GLN A 105 5.04 9.36 5.65
C GLN A 105 3.53 9.18 5.82
N VAL A 106 2.96 9.43 7.00
CA VAL A 106 1.52 9.27 7.26
C VAL A 106 0.64 9.96 6.21
N PRO A 107 0.88 11.22 5.79
CA PRO A 107 0.04 11.86 4.77
C PRO A 107 0.05 11.12 3.43
N LEU A 108 1.18 10.55 3.03
CA LEU A 108 1.32 9.77 1.79
C LEU A 108 0.57 8.43 1.91
N ILE A 109 0.71 7.76 3.04
CA ILE A 109 0.00 6.51 3.35
C ILE A 109 -1.51 6.75 3.27
N VAL A 110 -2.01 7.75 3.97
CA VAL A 110 -3.45 8.08 4.01
C VAL A 110 -3.98 8.40 2.61
N LYS A 111 -3.26 9.20 1.83
CA LYS A 111 -3.64 9.54 0.45
C LYS A 111 -3.71 8.30 -0.44
N ALA A 112 -2.73 7.40 -0.33
CA ALA A 112 -2.69 6.19 -1.13
C ALA A 112 -3.80 5.20 -0.71
N VAL A 113 -3.97 4.97 0.59
CA VAL A 113 -5.01 4.08 1.15
C VAL A 113 -6.40 4.61 0.85
N HIS A 114 -6.66 5.93 0.99
CA HIS A 114 -7.96 6.53 0.68
C HIS A 114 -8.43 6.20 -0.75
N ARG A 115 -7.51 6.19 -1.71
CA ARG A 115 -7.85 5.81 -3.09
C ARG A 115 -8.27 4.35 -3.20
N GLN A 116 -7.55 3.47 -2.51
CA GLN A 116 -7.80 2.03 -2.56
C GLN A 116 -9.05 1.61 -1.78
N MET A 117 -9.45 2.37 -0.76
CA MET A 117 -10.71 2.12 -0.01
C MET A 117 -11.97 2.25 -0.88
N LYS A 118 -11.88 2.93 -2.04
CA LYS A 118 -12.99 3.11 -2.99
C LYS A 118 -13.02 2.03 -4.08
N GLU A 119 -12.07 1.11 -4.08
CA GLU A 119 -12.01 0.01 -5.03
C GLU A 119 -13.16 -0.97 -4.81
N LYS A 120 -13.62 -1.61 -5.89
CA LYS A 120 -14.70 -2.63 -5.83
C LYS A 120 -14.25 -3.87 -5.06
N SER A 121 -12.97 -4.22 -5.12
CA SER A 121 -12.44 -5.40 -4.46
C SER A 121 -12.61 -5.33 -2.94
N THR A 122 -13.33 -6.30 -2.40
CA THR A 122 -13.51 -6.45 -0.96
C THR A 122 -12.18 -6.74 -0.26
N LYS A 123 -11.33 -7.53 -0.90
CA LYS A 123 -10.00 -7.86 -0.39
C LYS A 123 -9.13 -6.62 -0.26
N THR A 124 -9.08 -5.77 -1.30
CA THR A 124 -8.34 -4.51 -1.25
C THR A 124 -8.83 -3.62 -0.10
N ARG A 125 -10.16 -3.50 0.10
CA ARG A 125 -10.69 -2.71 1.22
C ARG A 125 -10.35 -3.31 2.58
N GLN A 126 -10.39 -4.63 2.72
CA GLN A 126 -9.95 -5.30 3.96
C GLN A 126 -8.47 -5.03 4.25
N ASP A 127 -7.61 -5.11 3.25
CA ASP A 127 -6.18 -4.82 3.39
C ASP A 127 -5.93 -3.36 3.79
N CYS A 128 -6.70 -2.40 3.23
CA CYS A 128 -6.66 -0.99 3.64
C CYS A 128 -6.99 -0.83 5.13
N PHE A 129 -8.06 -1.44 5.60
CA PHE A 129 -8.45 -1.34 7.01
C PHE A 129 -7.46 -2.05 7.93
N ALA A 130 -6.90 -3.19 7.50
CA ALA A 130 -5.84 -3.87 8.24
C ALA A 130 -4.60 -2.98 8.42
N LEU A 131 -4.19 -2.27 7.36
CA LEU A 131 -3.08 -1.33 7.42
C LEU A 131 -3.39 -0.14 8.33
N LEU A 132 -4.55 0.51 8.18
CA LEU A 132 -4.95 1.65 9.02
C LEU A 132 -5.03 1.26 10.50
N LYS A 133 -5.55 0.07 10.80
CA LYS A 133 -5.58 -0.49 12.17
C LYS A 133 -4.17 -0.60 12.74
N GLU A 134 -3.23 -1.21 12.01
CA GLU A 134 -1.85 -1.34 12.50
C GLU A 134 -1.18 0.02 12.66
N LEU A 135 -1.42 0.97 11.74
CA LEU A 135 -0.88 2.32 11.83
C LEU A 135 -1.33 3.04 13.11
N VAL A 136 -2.61 2.96 13.46
CA VAL A 136 -3.15 3.57 14.71
C VAL A 136 -2.57 2.90 15.95
N LEU A 137 -2.34 1.58 15.90
CA LEU A 137 -1.73 0.84 17.02
C LEU A 137 -0.25 1.19 17.23
N VAL A 138 0.45 1.56 16.16
CA VAL A 138 1.87 1.95 16.20
C VAL A 138 2.02 3.42 16.56
N LEU A 139 1.20 4.28 15.96
CA LEU A 139 1.18 5.73 16.17
C LEU A 139 -0.21 6.17 16.63
N PRO A 140 -0.54 6.07 17.93
CA PRO A 140 -1.78 6.61 18.46
C PRO A 140 -1.93 8.09 18.11
N GLY A 141 -3.09 8.47 17.56
CA GLY A 141 -3.35 9.84 17.12
C GLY A 141 -2.86 10.21 15.71
N ALA A 142 -2.10 9.36 15.03
CA ALA A 142 -1.56 9.64 13.69
C ALA A 142 -2.64 9.98 12.66
N LEU A 143 -3.83 9.44 12.79
CA LEU A 143 -4.94 9.67 11.87
C LEU A 143 -5.86 10.85 12.27
N THR A 144 -5.67 11.48 13.43
CA THR A 144 -6.58 12.52 13.96
C THR A 144 -6.87 13.61 12.93
N ASN A 145 -5.83 14.14 12.30
CA ASN A 145 -5.95 15.20 11.29
C ASN A 145 -6.40 14.68 9.92
N HIS A 146 -6.43 13.37 9.73
CA HIS A 146 -6.76 12.71 8.47
C HIS A 146 -8.14 12.04 8.46
N ILE A 147 -8.81 11.98 9.63
CA ILE A 147 -10.14 11.37 9.76
C ILE A 147 -11.12 11.95 8.73
N PRO A 148 -11.25 13.29 8.54
CA PRO A 148 -12.18 13.83 7.56
C PRO A 148 -11.95 13.30 6.13
N ALA A 149 -10.70 13.06 5.75
CA ALA A 149 -10.37 12.51 4.44
C ALA A 149 -10.70 11.02 4.32
N LEU A 150 -10.68 10.27 5.43
CA LEU A 150 -10.95 8.83 5.46
C LEU A 150 -12.44 8.49 5.57
N ILE A 151 -13.27 9.38 6.16
CA ILE A 151 -14.70 9.17 6.37
C ILE A 151 -15.42 8.70 5.10
N PRO A 152 -15.28 9.34 3.92
CA PRO A 152 -15.99 8.90 2.72
C PRO A 152 -15.67 7.47 2.31
N GLY A 153 -14.41 7.04 2.44
CA GLY A 153 -14.01 5.66 2.17
C GLY A 153 -14.55 4.66 3.18
N ILE A 154 -14.61 5.05 4.46
CA ILE A 154 -15.20 4.25 5.53
C ILE A 154 -16.70 4.10 5.29
N GLN A 155 -17.41 5.19 5.02
CA GLN A 155 -18.85 5.19 4.72
C GLN A 155 -19.17 4.32 3.51
N PHE A 156 -18.40 4.45 2.43
CA PHE A 156 -18.55 3.61 1.24
C PHE A 156 -18.41 2.13 1.57
N SER A 157 -17.41 1.78 2.38
CA SER A 157 -17.15 0.38 2.75
C SER A 157 -18.22 -0.18 3.68
N LEU A 158 -18.73 0.60 4.63
CA LEU A 158 -19.82 0.22 5.52
C LEU A 158 -21.15 0.12 4.76
N GLY A 159 -21.46 1.06 3.89
CA GLY A 159 -22.67 1.07 3.07
C GLY A 159 -22.71 -0.09 2.08
N TYR A 160 -21.61 -0.44 1.47
CA TYR A 160 -21.52 -1.58 0.57
C TYR A 160 -21.84 -2.91 1.26
N VAL A 161 -21.44 -3.09 2.51
CA VAL A 161 -21.78 -4.28 3.30
C VAL A 161 -23.29 -4.37 3.60
N LEU A 162 -23.93 -3.23 3.86
CA LEU A 162 -25.38 -3.18 4.12
C LEU A 162 -26.19 -3.50 2.85
N PHE A 163 -25.82 -2.95 1.71
CA PHE A 163 -26.48 -3.22 0.42
C PHE A 163 -26.32 -4.67 -0.02
N SER A 164 -25.16 -5.28 0.18
CA SER A 164 -24.94 -6.70 -0.18
C SER A 164 -25.78 -7.66 0.66
N LYS A 165 -26.12 -7.30 1.91
CA LYS A 165 -27.01 -8.11 2.77
C LYS A 165 -28.50 -7.89 2.50
N MET A 166 -28.88 -6.81 1.81
CA MET A 166 -30.30 -6.54 1.49
C MET A 166 -30.75 -7.16 0.16
N ILE A 167 -29.86 -7.69 -0.66
CA ILE A 167 -30.15 -8.23 -2.01
C ILE A 167 -30.19 -9.78 -2.00
N PHE A 168 -29.87 -10.43 -0.92
CA PHE A 168 -30.01 -11.88 -0.71
C PHE A 168 -30.92 -12.14 0.54
#